data_4b911c27178c9775279b6fb0da59d92d
#
_entry.id   4b911c27178c9775279b6fb0da59d92d
#
_cell.length_a   1.000
_cell.length_b   1.000
_cell.length_c   1.000
_cell.angle_alpha   90.00
_cell.angle_beta   90.00
_cell.angle_gamma   90.00
#
_symmetry.space_group_name_H-M   'P 1'
#
loop_
_entity.id
_entity.type
_entity.pdbx_description
1 polymer ?
#
loop_
_entity_poly.entity_id
_entity_poly.type
_entity_poly.pdbx_seq_one_letter_code
_entity_poly.pdbx_strand_id
1 'polypeptide(L)' 'MLQISDPTLIQQEIDAILQANPQSILDFKEGKDRAVGFLIGQIMKKTGGKVNPGLTNQLLLKTLKSK' A
#
# COMPACT_ATOMS: atom_id res chain seq x y z
N MET A 1 8.31 11.46 17.88
CA MET A 1 8.07 11.52 16.45
C MET A 1 6.73 10.87 16.11
N LEU A 2 5.93 11.53 15.32
CA LEU A 2 4.58 11.07 15.05
C LEU A 2 4.52 10.24 13.77
N GLN A 3 3.92 9.04 13.85
CA GLN A 3 3.62 8.23 12.69
C GLN A 3 2.15 8.41 12.35
N ILE A 4 1.86 8.40 11.05
CA ILE A 4 0.49 8.44 10.57
C ILE A 4 -0.11 7.04 10.76
N SER A 5 -1.10 6.97 11.67
CA SER A 5 -1.81 5.71 11.93
C SER A 5 -3.30 5.84 11.63
N ASP A 6 -3.70 6.92 10.95
CA ASP A 6 -5.08 7.13 10.54
C ASP A 6 -5.38 6.24 9.34
N PRO A 7 -6.24 5.23 9.49
CA PRO A 7 -6.52 4.30 8.40
C PRO A 7 -7.14 4.98 7.18
N THR A 8 -7.87 6.07 7.38
CA THR A 8 -8.46 6.80 6.27
C THR A 8 -7.38 7.45 5.40
N LEU A 9 -6.41 8.11 6.03
CA LEU A 9 -5.32 8.74 5.29
C LEU A 9 -4.44 7.70 4.60
N ILE A 10 -4.14 6.61 5.29
CA ILE A 10 -3.33 5.54 4.72
C ILE A 10 -4.07 4.90 3.54
N GLN A 11 -5.38 4.70 3.68
CA GLN A 11 -6.17 4.13 2.60
C GLN A 11 -6.17 5.02 1.37
N GLN A 12 -6.24 6.34 1.54
CA GLN A 12 -6.17 7.27 0.42
C GLN A 12 -4.84 7.13 -0.33
N GLU A 13 -3.74 7.00 0.40
CA GLU A 13 -2.43 6.81 -0.21
C GLU A 13 -2.35 5.48 -0.95
N ILE A 14 -2.89 4.42 -0.36
CA ILE A 14 -2.94 3.11 -0.99
C ILE A 14 -3.72 3.18 -2.30
N ASP A 15 -4.91 3.78 -2.27
CA ASP A 15 -5.74 3.88 -3.46
C ASP A 15 -5.03 4.64 -4.57
N ALA A 16 -4.36 5.75 -4.24
CA ALA A 16 -3.63 6.55 -5.22
C ALA A 16 -2.49 5.74 -5.85
N ILE A 17 -1.75 5.01 -5.02
CA ILE A 17 -0.64 4.19 -5.51
C ILE A 17 -1.15 3.05 -6.40
N LEU A 18 -2.25 2.41 -6.01
CA LEU A 18 -2.82 1.32 -6.80
C LEU A 18 -3.34 1.81 -8.15
N GLN A 19 -3.95 3.01 -8.19
CA GLN A 19 -4.39 3.59 -9.45
C GLN A 19 -3.23 3.90 -10.38
N ALA A 20 -2.09 4.29 -9.81
CA ALA A 20 -0.89 4.58 -10.60
C ALA A 20 -0.16 3.31 -11.04
N ASN A 21 -0.43 2.18 -10.40
CA ASN A 21 0.28 0.92 -10.65
C ASN A 21 -0.69 -0.24 -10.82
N PRO A 22 -1.55 -0.21 -11.87
CA PRO A 22 -2.54 -1.29 -12.06
C PRO A 22 -1.90 -2.64 -12.31
N GLN A 23 -0.72 -2.66 -12.91
CA GLN A 23 -0.01 -3.91 -13.16
C GLN A 23 0.36 -4.63 -11.86
N SER A 24 0.67 -3.86 -10.81
CA SER A 24 1.01 -4.45 -9.51
C SER A 24 -0.18 -5.18 -8.90
N ILE A 25 -1.40 -4.70 -9.14
CA ILE A 25 -2.61 -5.38 -8.69
C ILE A 25 -2.71 -6.75 -9.37
N LEU A 26 -2.49 -6.80 -10.67
CA LEU A 26 -2.52 -8.05 -11.43
C LEU A 26 -1.43 -9.00 -10.96
N ASP A 27 -0.23 -8.48 -10.72
CA ASP A 27 0.87 -9.30 -10.23
C ASP A 27 0.54 -9.94 -8.89
N PHE A 28 -0.07 -9.16 -7.98
CA PHE A 28 -0.50 -9.70 -6.69
C PHE A 28 -1.51 -10.84 -6.88
N LYS A 29 -2.46 -10.66 -7.78
CA LYS A 29 -3.50 -11.67 -8.04
C LYS A 29 -2.91 -12.95 -8.64
N GLU A 30 -1.77 -12.82 -9.33
CA GLU A 30 -1.07 -13.98 -9.89
C GLU A 30 -0.18 -14.67 -8.86
N GLY A 31 -0.15 -14.17 -7.63
CA GLY A 31 0.62 -14.76 -6.55
C GLY A 31 2.03 -14.21 -6.41
N LYS A 32 2.33 -13.08 -7.02
CA LYS A 32 3.65 -12.46 -6.95
C LYS A 32 3.76 -11.58 -5.72
N ASP A 33 4.34 -12.13 -4.65
CA ASP A 33 4.45 -11.43 -3.37
C ASP A 33 5.27 -10.14 -3.46
N ARG A 34 6.22 -10.09 -4.38
CA ARG A 34 7.05 -8.89 -4.52
C ARG A 34 6.25 -7.65 -4.94
N ALA A 35 5.06 -7.83 -5.52
CA ALA A 35 4.19 -6.71 -5.82
C ALA A 35 3.80 -5.96 -4.55
N VAL A 36 3.55 -6.69 -3.46
CA VAL A 36 3.24 -6.09 -2.17
C VAL A 36 4.41 -5.24 -1.68
N GLY A 37 5.62 -5.80 -1.72
CA GLY A 37 6.82 -5.06 -1.32
C GLY A 37 7.05 -3.81 -2.14
N PHE A 38 6.84 -3.90 -3.44
CA PHE A 38 6.95 -2.75 -4.34
C PHE A 38 5.96 -1.66 -3.95
N LEU A 39 4.69 -2.04 -3.72
CA LEU A 39 3.64 -1.08 -3.38
C LEU A 39 3.92 -0.43 -2.02
N ILE A 40 4.34 -1.21 -1.04
CA ILE A 40 4.72 -0.68 0.27
C ILE A 40 5.85 0.33 0.12
N GLY A 41 6.87 0.01 -0.69
CA GLY A 41 7.96 0.92 -0.96
C GLY A 41 7.50 2.24 -1.57
N GLN A 42 6.56 2.19 -2.51
CA GLN A 42 6.00 3.39 -3.12
C GLN A 42 5.26 4.24 -2.11
N ILE A 43 4.46 3.62 -1.24
CA ILE A 43 3.73 4.34 -0.20
C ILE A 43 4.69 5.00 0.77
N MET A 44 5.72 4.27 1.20
CA MET A 44 6.72 4.81 2.11
C MET A 44 7.47 5.99 1.49
N LYS A 45 7.82 5.88 0.21
CA LYS A 45 8.49 6.95 -0.51
C LYS A 45 7.60 8.19 -0.61
N LYS A 46 6.33 7.99 -0.94
CA LYS A 46 5.39 9.08 -1.12
C LYS A 46 5.12 9.82 0.20
N THR A 47 5.05 9.09 1.29
CA THR A 47 4.73 9.65 2.62
C THR A 47 5.98 9.99 3.44
N GLY A 48 7.17 9.77 2.89
CA GLY A 48 8.41 10.03 3.61
C GLY A 48 8.63 9.09 4.79
N GLY A 49 8.04 7.90 4.75
CA GLY A 49 8.17 6.91 5.81
C GLY A 49 7.37 7.24 7.06
N LYS A 50 6.44 8.17 6.98
CA LYS A 50 5.68 8.63 8.13
C LYS A 50 4.49 7.75 8.48
N VAL A 51 4.07 6.87 7.56
CA VAL A 51 2.95 5.97 7.84
C VAL A 51 3.43 4.77 8.66
N ASN A 52 2.53 4.22 9.48
CA ASN A 52 2.81 3.00 10.24
C ASN A 52 2.93 1.83 9.27
N PRO A 53 4.12 1.20 9.16
CA PRO A 53 4.32 0.15 8.16
C PRO A 53 3.44 -1.08 8.37
N GLY A 54 3.20 -1.47 9.62
CA GLY A 54 2.34 -2.61 9.90
C GLY A 54 0.91 -2.37 9.46
N LEU A 55 0.36 -1.20 9.82
CA LEU A 55 -0.99 -0.85 9.44
C LEU A 55 -1.11 -0.68 7.92
N THR A 56 -0.11 -0.06 7.31
CA THR A 56 -0.07 0.11 5.86
C THR A 56 -0.12 -1.24 5.16
N ASN A 57 0.67 -2.19 5.63
CA ASN A 57 0.71 -3.53 5.06
C ASN A 57 -0.66 -4.22 5.18
N GLN A 58 -1.29 -4.13 6.35
CA GLN A 58 -2.61 -4.73 6.57
C GLN A 58 -3.67 -4.14 5.64
N LEU A 59 -3.71 -2.81 5.55
CA LEU A 59 -4.69 -2.13 4.70
C LEU A 59 -4.43 -2.41 3.22
N LEU A 60 -3.17 -2.45 2.83
CA LEU A 60 -2.82 -2.74 1.45
C LEU A 60 -3.28 -4.14 1.05
N LEU A 61 -2.99 -5.15 1.88
CA LEU A 61 -3.40 -6.51 1.59
C LEU A 61 -4.92 -6.64 1.53
N LYS A 62 -5.61 -5.99 2.46
CA LYS A 62 -7.07 -5.99 2.48
C LYS A 62 -7.64 -5.39 1.19
N THR A 63 -7.07 -4.27 0.76
CA THR A 63 -7.51 -3.59 -0.46
C THR A 63 -7.24 -4.45 -1.69
N LEU A 64 -6.06 -5.06 -1.78
CA LEU A 64 -5.71 -5.91 -2.91
C LEU A 64 -6.62 -7.14 -3.00
N LYS A 65 -6.98 -7.71 -1.85
CA LYS A 65 -7.88 -8.86 -1.83
C LYS A 65 -9.29 -8.50 -2.26
N SER A 66 -9.67 -7.23 -2.13
CA SER A 66 -10.98 -6.75 -2.54
C SER A 66 -11.05 -6.38 -4.01
N LYS A 67 -9.92 -6.30 -4.67
CA LYS A 67 -9.86 -5.96 -6.11
C LYS A 67 -9.99 -7.24 -6.98
#